data_f9667736b65fa94d3072f821496c432b
#
_entry.id   f9667736b65fa94d3072f821496c432b
#
_cell.length_a   1.000
_cell.length_b   1.000
_cell.length_c   1.000
_cell.angle_alpha   90.00
_cell.angle_beta   90.00
_cell.angle_gamma   90.00
#
_symmetry.space_group_name_H-M   'P 1'
#
loop_
_entity.id
_entity.type
_entity.pdbx_description
1 polymer ?
#
loop_
_entity_poly.entity_id
_entity_poly.type
_entity_poly.pdbx_seq_one_letter_code
_entity_poly.pdbx_strand_id
1 'polypeptide(L)' 'MKHLHSFDELRQINRKIVYALGTFDGVHRGHQRVIGNAIAEAKAHDAVTVLVTFSAHPMTIL' A
#
# COMPACT_ATOMS: atom_id res chain seq x y z
N MET A 1 -9.42 0.32 -5.19
CA MET A 1 -8.60 0.45 -3.95
C MET A 1 -9.45 0.09 -2.75
N LYS A 2 -8.88 -0.65 -1.83
CA LYS A 2 -9.57 -1.04 -0.61
C LYS A 2 -8.85 -0.44 0.60
N HIS A 3 -9.57 0.29 1.44
CA HIS A 3 -9.03 0.85 2.67
C HIS A 3 -9.18 -0.16 3.81
N LEU A 4 -8.13 -0.31 4.60
CA LEU A 4 -8.09 -1.18 5.76
C LEU A 4 -8.10 -0.34 7.03
N HIS A 5 -8.85 -0.76 8.03
CA HIS A 5 -9.04 0.00 9.27
C HIS A 5 -8.36 -0.66 10.47
N SER A 6 -7.84 -1.87 10.34
CA SER A 6 -7.18 -2.58 11.43
C SER A 6 -6.13 -3.55 10.92
N PHE A 7 -5.23 -3.95 11.81
CA PHE A 7 -4.25 -5.00 11.49
C PHE A 7 -4.90 -6.37 11.32
N ASP A 8 -6.08 -6.58 11.93
CA ASP A 8 -6.81 -7.84 11.75
C ASP A 8 -7.26 -8.00 10.30
N GLU A 9 -7.73 -6.92 9.68
CA GLU A 9 -8.06 -6.95 8.25
C GLU A 9 -6.82 -7.26 7.39
N LEU A 10 -5.67 -6.73 7.78
CA LEU A 10 -4.42 -7.01 7.08
C LEU A 10 -4.03 -8.49 7.19
N ARG A 11 -4.24 -9.10 8.35
CA ARG A 11 -3.96 -10.53 8.58
C ARG A 11 -4.83 -11.45 7.74
N GLN A 12 -6.01 -10.99 7.33
CA GLN A 12 -6.92 -11.77 6.51
C GLN A 12 -6.47 -11.83 5.05
N ILE A 13 -5.49 -11.02 4.66
CA ILE A 13 -4.90 -11.09 3.33
C ILE A 13 -3.99 -12.31 3.31
N ASN A 14 -4.41 -13.34 2.58
CA ASN A 14 -3.65 -14.59 2.48
C ASN A 14 -2.68 -14.54 1.28
N ARG A 15 -1.88 -13.48 1.23
CA ARG A 15 -0.89 -13.26 0.16
C ARG A 15 0.30 -12.51 0.72
N LYS A 16 1.41 -12.57 0.00
CA LYS A 16 2.57 -11.72 0.30
C LYS A 16 2.20 -10.26 0.13
N ILE A 17 2.78 -9.41 0.95
CA ILE A 17 2.48 -7.98 0.94
C ILE A 17 3.76 -7.20 0.72
N VAL A 18 3.71 -6.24 -0.19
CA VAL A 18 4.74 -5.22 -0.37
C VAL A 18 4.18 -3.93 0.19
N TYR A 19 4.87 -3.35 1.18
CA TYR A 19 4.44 -2.10 1.81
C TYR A 19 5.06 -0.90 1.13
N ALA A 20 4.27 0.11 0.87
CA ALA A 20 4.73 1.42 0.48
C ALA A 20 4.41 2.40 1.62
N LEU A 21 5.42 3.13 2.09
CA LEU A 21 5.26 4.10 3.17
C LEU A 21 5.27 5.51 2.60
N GLY A 22 4.35 6.36 3.06
CA GLY A 22 4.31 7.73 2.61
C GLY A 22 3.51 8.63 3.53
N THR A 23 3.88 9.91 3.55
CA THR A 23 3.07 10.97 4.13
C THR A 23 2.18 11.52 3.02
N PHE A 24 0.91 11.76 3.33
CA PHE A 24 -0.06 12.07 2.30
C PHE A 24 -0.55 13.51 2.35
N ASP A 25 0.05 14.33 1.53
CA ASP A 25 -0.54 15.61 1.13
C ASP A 25 -0.87 15.55 -0.36
N GLY A 26 -1.79 14.64 -0.72
CA GLY A 26 -2.04 14.38 -2.11
C GLY A 26 -0.94 13.52 -2.76
N VAL A 27 -1.18 13.08 -3.98
CA VAL A 27 -0.23 12.23 -4.68
C VAL A 27 0.78 13.12 -5.41
N HIS A 28 1.91 13.39 -4.77
CA HIS A 28 3.01 14.09 -5.40
C HIS A 28 3.75 13.17 -6.36
N ARG A 29 4.44 13.74 -7.36
CA ARG A 29 5.15 12.99 -8.38
C ARG A 29 6.16 11.99 -7.79
N GLY A 30 6.84 12.39 -6.71
CA GLY A 30 7.79 11.50 -6.04
C GLY A 30 7.10 10.29 -5.41
N HIS A 31 5.92 10.50 -4.84
CA HIS A 31 5.12 9.42 -4.25
C HIS A 31 4.60 8.46 -5.31
N GLN A 32 4.23 8.96 -6.49
CA GLN A 32 3.80 8.12 -7.60
C GLN A 32 4.91 7.16 -8.03
N ARG A 33 6.16 7.60 -8.04
CA ARG A 33 7.29 6.76 -8.38
C ARG A 33 7.49 5.64 -7.35
N VAL A 34 7.43 5.97 -6.07
CA VAL A 34 7.54 4.99 -4.98
C VAL A 34 6.41 3.97 -5.04
N ILE A 35 5.18 4.44 -5.24
CA ILE A 35 4.01 3.58 -5.37
C ILE A 35 4.14 2.68 -6.61
N GLY A 36 4.55 3.24 -7.73
CA GLY A 36 4.77 2.48 -8.96
C GLY A 36 5.81 1.38 -8.81
N ASN A 37 6.92 1.68 -8.11
CA ASN A 37 7.95 0.69 -7.83
C ASN A 37 7.44 -0.42 -6.92
N ALA A 38 6.64 -0.07 -5.89
CA ALA A 38 6.06 -1.04 -4.99
C ALA A 38 5.08 -1.97 -5.72
N ILE A 39 4.27 -1.42 -6.62
CA ILE A 39 3.34 -2.22 -7.43
C ILE A 39 4.10 -3.17 -8.35
N ALA A 40 5.16 -2.70 -9.00
CA ALA A 40 5.98 -3.52 -9.88
C ALA A 40 6.66 -4.66 -9.10
N GLU A 41 7.18 -4.35 -7.92
CA GLU A 41 7.78 -5.34 -7.03
C GLU A 41 6.76 -6.38 -6.59
N ALA A 42 5.55 -5.94 -6.22
CA ALA A 42 4.49 -6.83 -5.82
C ALA A 42 4.10 -7.79 -6.95
N LYS A 43 3.99 -7.30 -8.17
CA LYS A 43 3.68 -8.14 -9.33
C LYS A 43 4.78 -9.18 -9.57
N ALA A 44 6.04 -8.80 -9.41
CA ALA A 44 7.18 -9.70 -9.61
C ALA A 44 7.18 -10.85 -8.59
N HIS A 45 6.61 -10.65 -7.40
CA HIS A 45 6.58 -11.63 -6.32
C HIS A 45 5.19 -12.22 -6.06
N ASP A 46 4.24 -11.99 -6.95
CA ASP A 46 2.84 -12.40 -6.78
C ASP A 46 2.28 -11.92 -5.43
N ALA A 47 2.50 -10.66 -5.12
CA ALA A 47 2.11 -10.02 -3.87
C ALA A 47 1.09 -8.92 -4.11
N VAL A 48 0.45 -8.46 -3.04
CA VAL A 48 -0.39 -7.26 -3.07
C VAL A 48 0.42 -6.07 -2.54
N THR A 49 0.08 -4.87 -2.99
CA THR A 49 0.70 -3.64 -2.52
C THR A 49 -0.21 -2.97 -1.51
N VAL A 50 0.32 -2.65 -0.33
CA VAL A 50 -0.40 -1.91 0.72
C VAL A 50 0.30 -0.59 0.95
N LEU A 51 -0.43 0.51 0.76
CA LEU A 51 0.06 1.85 1.05
C LEU A 51 -0.25 2.19 2.50
N VAL A 52 0.77 2.57 3.26
CA VAL A 52 0.64 2.98 4.66
C VAL A 52 0.89 4.48 4.75
N THR A 53 -0.06 5.23 5.31
CA THR A 53 0.00 6.69 5.40
C THR A 53 -0.42 7.17 6.79
N PHE A 54 -0.18 8.44 7.06
CA PHE A 54 -0.66 9.12 8.28
C PHE A 54 -1.96 9.87 7.99
N SER A 55 -2.98 9.16 7.55
CA SER A 55 -4.27 9.76 7.20
C SER A 55 -5.41 9.04 7.91
N ALA A 56 -6.65 9.47 7.63
CA ALA A 56 -7.84 8.80 8.16
C ALA A 56 -7.96 7.35 7.66
N HIS A 57 -7.32 7.03 6.55
CA HIS A 57 -7.25 5.68 6.00
C HIS A 57 -5.78 5.25 5.94
N PRO A 58 -5.20 4.79 7.08
CA PRO A 58 -3.77 4.57 7.17
C PRO A 58 -3.24 3.42 6.31
N MET A 59 -4.10 2.49 5.90
CA MET A 59 -3.69 1.38 5.06
C MET A 59 -4.63 1.23 3.88
N THR A 60 -4.08 1.12 2.68
CA THR A 60 -4.85 0.98 1.44
C THR A 60 -4.21 -0.07 0.56
N ILE A 61 -5.00 -1.04 0.11
CA ILE A 61 -4.57 -2.01 -0.91
C ILE A 61 -4.68 -1.33 -2.27
N LEU A 62 -3.60 -1.30 -2.99
CA LEU A 62 -3.52 -0.70 -4.32
C LEU A 62 -3.85 -1.71 -5.41
#